data_520a5b9df0f0f8723510773400118071
#
_entry.id   520a5b9df0f0f8723510773400118071
#
_cell.length_a   1.000
_cell.length_b   1.000
_cell.length_c   1.000
_cell.angle_alpha   90.00
_cell.angle_beta   90.00
_cell.angle_gamma   90.00
#
_symmetry.space_group_name_H-M   'P 1'
#
loop_
_entity.id
_entity.type
_entity.pdbx_description
1 polymer ?
#
loop_
_entity_poly.entity_id
_entity_poly.type
_entity_poly.pdbx_seq_one_letter_code
_entity_poly.pdbx_strand_id
1 'polypeptide(L)'
;MLRNSRFFHKEKAFRMNAQNLTIFYGLSDEEIEKSLHCSRGKVISSEKGQMIYRQEDEPTRLYFVLEGSVELGSCNALGKLTRIRVLREGECFGETELFLAADGYNSYARAMTRVRLLSVPEEFFGGQCDRGCMHHSKVVYNMLHVFAEKSDQDNRQIDLLTLGSLKQRVAAFL
;
A
#
# COMPACT_ATOMS: atom_id res chain seq x y z
N MET A 1 8.67 -26.47 -23.87
CA MET A 1 7.24 -26.32 -23.46
C MET A 1 7.02 -26.13 -21.95
N LEU A 2 8.00 -25.76 -21.17
CA LEU A 2 7.91 -25.66 -19.68
C LEU A 2 7.95 -24.22 -19.12
N ARG A 3 7.94 -23.18 -19.96
CA ARG A 3 7.97 -21.77 -19.52
C ARG A 3 6.59 -21.19 -19.19
N ASN A 4 5.51 -21.77 -19.70
CA ASN A 4 4.14 -21.25 -19.53
C ASN A 4 3.49 -21.58 -18.18
N SER A 5 3.83 -22.70 -17.55
CA SER A 5 3.19 -23.14 -16.28
C SER A 5 3.51 -22.24 -15.08
N ARG A 6 4.74 -21.71 -14.97
CA ARG A 6 5.12 -20.80 -13.89
C ARG A 6 4.51 -19.40 -14.04
N PHE A 7 4.24 -18.96 -15.26
CA PHE A 7 3.60 -17.68 -15.53
C PHE A 7 2.13 -17.74 -15.12
N PHE A 8 1.40 -18.78 -15.52
CA PHE A 8 -0.01 -19.01 -15.15
C PHE A 8 -0.22 -19.19 -13.64
N HIS A 9 0.71 -19.84 -12.93
CA HIS A 9 0.61 -19.97 -11.47
C HIS A 9 0.87 -18.64 -10.74
N LYS A 10 1.77 -17.81 -11.22
CA LYS A 10 2.03 -16.47 -10.67
C LYS A 10 0.86 -15.51 -10.91
N GLU A 11 0.22 -15.57 -12.07
CA GLU A 11 -0.98 -14.78 -12.37
C GLU A 11 -2.18 -15.23 -11.54
N LYS A 12 -2.39 -16.54 -11.34
CA LYS A 12 -3.48 -17.06 -10.53
C LYS A 12 -3.33 -16.71 -9.04
N ALA A 13 -2.11 -16.81 -8.50
CA ALA A 13 -1.81 -16.38 -7.12
C ALA A 13 -1.93 -14.85 -6.96
N PHE A 14 -1.60 -14.08 -7.99
CA PHE A 14 -1.82 -12.63 -8.00
C PHE A 14 -3.31 -12.28 -7.97
N ARG A 15 -4.14 -12.95 -8.78
CA ARG A 15 -5.59 -12.74 -8.83
C ARG A 15 -6.25 -12.99 -7.47
N MET A 16 -5.87 -14.04 -6.77
CA MET A 16 -6.43 -14.38 -5.45
C MET A 16 -6.10 -13.31 -4.39
N ASN A 17 -4.92 -12.70 -4.42
CA ASN A 17 -4.51 -11.73 -3.41
C ASN A 17 -4.95 -10.30 -3.76
N ALA A 18 -5.04 -9.95 -5.04
CA ALA A 18 -5.53 -8.64 -5.46
C ALA A 18 -7.02 -8.43 -5.17
N GLN A 19 -7.84 -9.49 -5.27
CA GLN A 19 -9.27 -9.43 -4.93
C GLN A 19 -9.53 -9.04 -3.48
N ASN A 20 -8.60 -9.32 -2.57
CA ASN A 20 -8.72 -8.99 -1.16
C ASN A 20 -8.37 -7.54 -0.85
N LEU A 21 -7.87 -6.79 -1.83
CA LEU A 21 -7.59 -5.36 -1.64
C LEU A 21 -8.89 -4.56 -1.73
N THR A 22 -9.15 -3.72 -0.74
CA THR A 22 -10.34 -2.84 -0.68
C THR A 22 -10.48 -1.97 -1.93
N ILE A 23 -9.37 -1.57 -2.57
CA ILE A 23 -9.40 -0.78 -3.82
C ILE A 23 -10.09 -1.49 -4.98
N PHE A 24 -10.15 -2.83 -4.97
CA PHE A 24 -10.83 -3.63 -6.00
C PHE A 24 -12.20 -4.14 -5.57
N TYR A 25 -12.72 -3.65 -4.45
CA TYR A 25 -14.03 -4.06 -3.96
C TYR A 25 -15.13 -3.83 -5.02
N GLY A 26 -15.89 -4.89 -5.29
CA GLY A 26 -17.00 -4.89 -6.24
C GLY A 26 -16.57 -4.80 -7.71
N LEU A 27 -15.32 -5.12 -8.04
CA LEU A 27 -14.85 -5.35 -9.40
C LEU A 27 -14.72 -6.86 -9.67
N SER A 28 -15.03 -7.26 -10.88
CA SER A 28 -14.75 -8.61 -11.40
C SER A 28 -13.24 -8.76 -11.70
N ASP A 29 -12.77 -10.01 -11.84
CA ASP A 29 -11.38 -10.31 -12.20
C ASP A 29 -10.94 -9.61 -13.48
N GLU A 30 -11.82 -9.59 -14.48
CA GLU A 30 -11.55 -8.94 -15.77
C GLU A 30 -11.41 -7.41 -15.61
N GLU A 31 -12.23 -6.79 -14.77
CA GLU A 31 -12.15 -5.36 -14.48
C GLU A 31 -10.89 -5.01 -13.68
N ILE A 32 -10.49 -5.86 -12.73
CA ILE A 32 -9.23 -5.71 -11.98
C ILE A 32 -8.05 -5.77 -12.95
N GLU A 33 -8.02 -6.75 -13.84
CA GLU A 33 -6.94 -6.91 -14.83
C GLU A 33 -6.86 -5.70 -15.77
N LYS A 34 -8.00 -5.24 -16.28
CA LYS A 34 -8.07 -4.01 -17.09
C LYS A 34 -7.61 -2.79 -16.33
N SER A 35 -8.01 -2.63 -15.05
CA SER A 35 -7.59 -1.52 -14.19
C SER A 35 -6.09 -1.52 -13.97
N LEU A 36 -5.50 -2.68 -13.68
CA LEU A 36 -4.06 -2.83 -13.51
C LEU A 36 -3.27 -2.54 -14.79
N HIS A 37 -3.80 -2.96 -15.94
CA HIS A 37 -3.18 -2.64 -17.22
C HIS A 37 -3.24 -1.14 -17.52
N CYS A 38 -4.38 -0.50 -17.30
CA CYS A 38 -4.54 0.96 -17.49
C CYS A 38 -3.70 1.76 -16.50
N SER A 39 -3.57 1.28 -15.24
CA SER A 39 -2.82 1.96 -14.18
C SER A 39 -1.30 1.87 -14.32
N ARG A 40 -0.78 1.09 -15.27
CA ARG A 40 0.64 0.68 -15.28
C ARG A 40 1.08 0.10 -13.91
N GLY A 41 0.13 -0.47 -13.17
CA GLY A 41 0.38 -1.17 -11.92
C GLY A 41 1.29 -2.36 -12.14
N LYS A 42 2.25 -2.55 -11.23
CA LYS A 42 3.22 -3.64 -11.31
C LYS A 42 3.26 -4.39 -9.99
N VAL A 43 3.36 -5.71 -10.05
CA VAL A 43 3.70 -6.49 -8.87
C VAL A 43 5.22 -6.58 -8.78
N ILE A 44 5.74 -6.10 -7.67
CA ILE A 44 7.15 -6.18 -7.32
C ILE A 44 7.33 -7.13 -6.14
N SER A 45 8.49 -7.73 -6.03
CA SER A 45 8.87 -8.58 -4.90
C SER A 45 10.17 -8.08 -4.30
N SER A 46 10.26 -8.10 -2.98
CA SER A 46 11.47 -7.76 -2.24
C SER A 46 11.76 -8.84 -1.21
N GLU A 47 13.02 -9.18 -1.06
CA GLU A 47 13.47 -10.12 -0.04
C GLU A 47 13.55 -9.43 1.33
N LYS A 48 13.53 -10.24 2.40
CA LYS A 48 13.67 -9.73 3.77
C LYS A 48 14.88 -8.82 3.92
N GLY A 49 14.67 -7.64 4.50
CA GLY A 49 15.70 -6.63 4.76
C GLY A 49 15.93 -5.65 3.61
N GLN A 50 15.40 -5.89 2.41
CA GLN A 50 15.53 -4.96 1.30
C GLN A 50 14.70 -3.70 1.51
N MET A 51 15.24 -2.54 1.15
CA MET A 51 14.53 -1.28 1.10
C MET A 51 13.65 -1.25 -0.15
N ILE A 52 12.40 -0.84 0.04
CA ILE A 52 11.43 -0.56 -1.03
C ILE A 52 11.65 0.87 -1.51
N TYR A 53 11.77 1.79 -0.56
CA TYR A 53 12.27 3.15 -0.76
C TYR A 53 12.99 3.65 0.50
N ARG A 54 13.80 4.67 0.35
CA ARG A 54 14.51 5.35 1.45
C ARG A 54 13.83 6.66 1.79
N GLN A 55 14.11 7.15 2.96
CA GLN A 55 13.78 8.53 3.33
C GLN A 55 14.45 9.49 2.32
N GLU A 56 13.71 10.52 1.89
CA GLU A 56 14.11 11.51 0.88
C GLU A 56 14.15 11.01 -0.58
N ASP A 57 13.91 9.71 -0.84
CA ASP A 57 13.65 9.27 -2.22
C ASP A 57 12.39 9.96 -2.76
N GLU A 58 12.35 10.30 -4.05
CA GLU A 58 11.22 10.96 -4.71
C GLU A 58 9.96 10.07 -4.68
N PRO A 59 8.82 10.57 -4.17
CA PRO A 59 7.57 9.81 -4.15
C PRO A 59 6.95 9.75 -5.54
N THR A 60 6.97 8.59 -6.16
CA THR A 60 6.40 8.39 -7.51
C THR A 60 5.33 7.30 -7.55
N ARG A 61 5.14 6.57 -6.47
CA ARG A 61 4.29 5.37 -6.45
C ARG A 61 3.65 5.14 -5.09
N LEU A 62 2.44 4.61 -5.15
CA LEU A 62 1.71 4.04 -4.03
C LEU A 62 1.88 2.53 -4.03
N TYR A 63 1.95 1.93 -2.84
CA TYR A 63 2.16 0.49 -2.67
C TYR A 63 1.06 -0.13 -1.82
N PHE A 64 0.63 -1.35 -2.19
CA PHE A 64 -0.22 -2.21 -1.37
C PHE A 64 0.51 -3.50 -1.05
N VAL A 65 0.42 -3.94 0.19
CA VAL A 65 0.99 -5.21 0.61
C VAL A 65 0.07 -6.35 0.16
N LEU A 66 0.53 -7.17 -0.77
CA LEU A 66 -0.18 -8.37 -1.22
C LEU A 66 0.17 -9.60 -0.38
N GLU A 67 1.43 -9.70 0.05
CA GLU A 67 1.95 -10.79 0.87
C GLU A 67 3.09 -10.28 1.75
N GLY A 68 3.15 -10.78 2.99
CA GLY A 68 4.23 -10.49 3.92
C GLY A 68 4.01 -9.24 4.75
N SER A 69 5.10 -8.60 5.18
CA SER A 69 5.03 -7.40 6.03
C SER A 69 6.15 -6.42 5.71
N VAL A 70 5.81 -5.13 5.83
CA VAL A 70 6.69 -3.98 5.57
C VAL A 70 6.82 -3.14 6.82
N GLU A 71 8.02 -2.73 7.15
CA GLU A 71 8.32 -1.77 8.20
C GLU A 71 8.44 -0.37 7.60
N LEU A 72 7.69 0.58 8.16
CA LEU A 72 7.94 2.01 7.97
C LEU A 72 8.73 2.53 9.17
N GLY A 73 9.67 3.40 8.91
CA GLY A 73 10.48 3.98 9.97
C GLY A 73 11.20 5.25 9.52
N SER A 74 11.85 5.91 10.46
CA SER A 74 12.70 7.07 10.20
C SER A 74 14.17 6.73 10.40
N CYS A 75 15.03 7.42 9.67
CA CYS A 75 16.48 7.39 9.81
C CYS A 75 16.93 8.75 10.32
N ASN A 76 17.62 8.80 11.47
CA ASN A 76 18.16 10.06 11.97
C ASN A 76 19.52 10.37 11.29
N ALA A 77 20.05 11.58 11.52
CA ALA A 77 21.31 12.04 10.95
C ALA A 77 22.53 11.15 11.28
N LEU A 78 22.44 10.30 12.33
CA LEU A 78 23.47 9.34 12.71
C LEU A 78 23.27 7.96 12.06
N GLY A 79 22.30 7.82 11.13
CA GLY A 79 21.99 6.55 10.46
C GLY A 79 21.21 5.55 11.33
N LYS A 80 20.75 5.95 12.53
CA LYS A 80 19.95 5.07 13.39
C LYS A 80 18.53 4.98 12.88
N LEU A 81 18.09 3.75 12.60
CA LEU A 81 16.74 3.43 12.17
C LEU A 81 15.81 3.30 13.38
N THR A 82 14.65 3.95 13.31
CA THR A 82 13.57 3.86 14.31
C THR A 82 12.30 3.43 13.61
N ARG A 83 11.73 2.29 14.05
CA ARG A 83 10.47 1.78 13.53
C ARG A 83 9.32 2.66 14.00
N ILE A 84 8.45 3.05 13.06
CA ILE A 84 7.22 3.79 13.31
C ILE A 84 6.01 2.86 13.26
N ARG A 85 5.89 2.05 12.19
CA ARG A 85 4.73 1.19 11.94
C ARG A 85 5.15 -0.09 11.20
N VAL A 86 4.37 -1.15 11.38
CA VAL A 86 4.46 -2.37 10.57
C VAL A 86 3.16 -2.51 9.78
N LEU A 87 3.30 -2.66 8.48
CA LEU A 87 2.21 -2.85 7.53
C LEU A 87 2.10 -4.32 7.15
N ARG A 88 0.86 -4.78 7.00
CA ARG A 88 0.51 -6.15 6.68
C ARG A 88 -0.30 -6.23 5.39
N GLU A 89 -0.66 -7.42 5.00
CA GLU A 89 -1.49 -7.68 3.82
C GLU A 89 -2.78 -6.85 3.85
N GLY A 90 -3.09 -6.24 2.71
CA GLY A 90 -4.22 -5.32 2.53
C GLY A 90 -3.91 -3.85 2.79
N GLU A 91 -2.85 -3.53 3.56
CA GLU A 91 -2.51 -2.15 3.88
C GLU A 91 -1.73 -1.46 2.75
N CYS A 92 -1.89 -0.13 2.66
CA CYS A 92 -1.18 0.71 1.70
C CYS A 92 -0.17 1.65 2.38
N PHE A 93 0.82 2.11 1.61
CA PHE A 93 1.83 3.06 2.05
C PHE A 93 2.43 3.85 0.88
N GLY A 94 3.08 4.98 1.19
CA GLY A 94 3.65 5.90 0.21
C GLY A 94 2.64 6.88 -0.38
N GLU A 95 1.39 6.84 0.07
CA GLU A 95 0.31 7.70 -0.42
C GLU A 95 0.43 9.14 0.07
N THR A 96 0.88 9.32 1.31
CA THR A 96 0.89 10.64 1.95
C THR A 96 1.79 11.60 1.20
N GLU A 97 3.04 11.22 1.01
CA GLU A 97 4.01 12.04 0.31
C GLU A 97 3.68 12.18 -1.17
N LEU A 98 3.17 11.11 -1.79
CA LEU A 98 2.76 11.11 -3.20
C LEU A 98 1.66 12.14 -3.46
N PHE A 99 0.56 12.10 -2.72
CA PHE A 99 -0.59 12.98 -2.94
C PHE A 99 -0.42 14.39 -2.35
N LEU A 100 0.52 14.60 -1.45
CA LEU A 100 0.92 15.92 -0.99
C LEU A 100 1.98 16.57 -1.88
N ALA A 101 2.40 15.90 -2.95
CA ALA A 101 3.48 16.33 -3.84
C ALA A 101 4.73 16.76 -3.05
N ALA A 102 5.11 15.93 -2.06
CA ALA A 102 6.29 16.19 -1.24
C ALA A 102 7.58 15.94 -2.04
N ASP A 103 8.64 16.69 -1.73
CA ASP A 103 9.94 16.54 -2.38
C ASP A 103 10.62 15.19 -2.11
N GLY A 104 10.22 14.49 -1.04
CA GLY A 104 10.77 13.19 -0.66
C GLY A 104 9.93 12.48 0.40
N TYR A 105 10.15 11.15 0.53
CA TYR A 105 9.52 10.38 1.60
C TYR A 105 10.03 10.82 2.98
N ASN A 106 9.13 11.03 3.93
CA ASN A 106 9.46 11.32 5.33
C ASN A 106 9.93 10.09 6.11
N SER A 107 9.75 8.91 5.54
CA SER A 107 10.09 7.62 6.14
C SER A 107 10.79 6.71 5.13
N TYR A 108 11.46 5.67 5.63
CA TYR A 108 11.87 4.55 4.79
C TYR A 108 10.82 3.45 4.83
N ALA A 109 10.77 2.62 3.79
CA ALA A 109 10.02 1.36 3.76
C ALA A 109 10.97 0.19 3.54
N ARG A 110 10.91 -0.81 4.44
CA ARG A 110 11.78 -1.99 4.41
C ARG A 110 10.97 -3.28 4.54
N ALA A 111 11.27 -4.27 3.73
CA ALA A 111 10.67 -5.60 3.81
C ALA A 111 11.10 -6.33 5.09
N MET A 112 10.15 -6.70 5.96
CA MET A 112 10.41 -7.48 7.18
C MET A 112 10.47 -8.98 6.90
N THR A 113 9.71 -9.42 5.93
CA THR A 113 9.69 -10.77 5.38
C THR A 113 9.96 -10.69 3.88
N ARG A 114 9.95 -11.80 3.16
CA ARG A 114 9.75 -11.73 1.72
C ARG A 114 8.37 -11.12 1.48
N VAL A 115 8.28 -10.10 0.62
CA VAL A 115 7.05 -9.39 0.34
C VAL A 115 6.72 -9.40 -1.15
N ARG A 116 5.42 -9.34 -1.43
CA ARG A 116 4.89 -8.99 -2.74
C ARG A 116 4.05 -7.74 -2.60
N LEU A 117 4.28 -6.78 -3.46
CA LEU A 117 3.63 -5.47 -3.42
C LEU A 117 2.99 -5.17 -4.77
N LEU A 118 1.76 -4.67 -4.76
CA LEU A 118 1.21 -3.96 -5.90
C LEU A 118 1.72 -2.52 -5.84
N SER A 119 2.42 -2.10 -6.87
CA SER A 119 2.98 -0.75 -7.01
C SER A 119 2.21 0.00 -8.11
N VAL A 120 1.55 1.10 -7.77
CA VAL A 120 0.70 1.90 -8.64
C VAL A 120 1.28 3.30 -8.76
N PRO A 121 1.52 3.82 -9.96
CA PRO A 121 2.07 5.17 -10.14
C PRO A 121 0.98 6.25 -9.94
N GLU A 122 1.43 7.47 -9.65
CA GLU A 122 0.56 8.62 -9.40
C GLU A 122 -0.39 8.91 -10.56
N GLU A 123 0.09 8.79 -11.80
CA GLU A 123 -0.69 9.12 -13.00
C GLU A 123 -1.99 8.34 -13.11
N PHE A 124 -2.07 7.17 -12.45
CA PHE A 124 -3.31 6.42 -12.39
C PHE A 124 -4.44 7.20 -11.70
N PHE A 125 -4.11 7.99 -10.68
CA PHE A 125 -5.10 8.71 -9.87
C PHE A 125 -5.48 10.06 -10.45
N GLY A 126 -4.56 10.73 -11.16
CA GLY A 126 -4.76 12.05 -11.76
C GLY A 126 -5.21 12.05 -13.22
N GLY A 127 -5.06 10.93 -13.92
CA GLY A 127 -5.33 10.84 -15.35
C GLY A 127 -6.78 10.50 -15.66
N GLN A 128 -7.36 11.18 -16.66
CA GLN A 128 -8.52 10.63 -17.35
C GLN A 128 -8.06 9.38 -18.10
N CYS A 129 -8.69 8.26 -17.81
CA CYS A 129 -8.47 7.06 -18.62
C CYS A 129 -8.93 7.38 -20.05
N ASP A 130 -8.02 7.41 -21.01
CA ASP A 130 -8.29 7.69 -22.44
C ASP A 130 -9.39 6.79 -23.03
N ARG A 131 -9.71 5.70 -22.34
CA ARG A 131 -10.74 4.72 -22.71
C ARG A 131 -12.07 4.90 -21.98
N GLY A 132 -12.21 5.91 -21.08
CA GLY A 132 -13.46 6.17 -20.34
C GLY A 132 -13.93 4.99 -19.46
N CYS A 133 -13.01 4.23 -18.90
CA CYS A 133 -13.31 2.98 -18.17
C CYS A 133 -14.05 3.26 -16.86
N MET A 134 -15.29 2.80 -16.71
CA MET A 134 -16.07 2.91 -15.47
C MET A 134 -15.38 2.26 -14.26
N HIS A 135 -14.65 1.16 -14.48
CA HIS A 135 -13.90 0.47 -13.41
C HIS A 135 -12.76 1.31 -12.87
N HIS A 136 -12.13 2.20 -13.65
CA HIS A 136 -11.12 3.14 -13.17
C HIS A 136 -11.72 4.08 -12.11
N SER A 137 -12.84 4.72 -12.41
CA SER A 137 -13.54 5.60 -11.45
C SER A 137 -13.90 4.86 -10.16
N LYS A 138 -14.27 3.58 -10.27
CA LYS A 138 -14.59 2.74 -9.11
C LYS A 138 -13.36 2.45 -8.24
N VAL A 139 -12.20 2.17 -8.85
CA VAL A 139 -10.94 1.99 -8.11
C VAL A 139 -10.56 3.29 -7.39
N VAL A 140 -10.64 4.43 -8.06
CA VAL A 140 -10.38 5.74 -7.44
C VAL A 140 -11.35 6.01 -6.28
N TYR A 141 -12.64 5.72 -6.44
CA TYR A 141 -13.63 5.84 -5.37
C TYR A 141 -13.30 4.92 -4.18
N ASN A 142 -12.97 3.65 -4.45
CA ASN A 142 -12.58 2.71 -3.40
C ASN A 142 -11.30 3.17 -2.67
N MET A 143 -10.41 3.87 -3.37
CA MET A 143 -9.22 4.46 -2.75
C MET A 143 -9.55 5.52 -1.70
N LEU A 144 -10.58 6.34 -1.95
CA LEU A 144 -11.08 7.29 -0.94
C LEU A 144 -11.57 6.54 0.31
N HIS A 145 -12.19 5.38 0.13
CA HIS A 145 -12.61 4.52 1.24
C HIS A 145 -11.40 4.04 2.06
N VAL A 146 -10.36 3.54 1.39
CA VAL A 146 -9.10 3.10 2.05
C VAL A 146 -8.49 4.24 2.87
N PHE A 147 -8.46 5.45 2.33
CA PHE A 147 -7.92 6.61 3.06
C PHE A 147 -8.79 7.03 4.24
N ALA A 148 -10.11 6.97 4.08
CA ALA A 148 -11.04 7.27 5.18
C ALA A 148 -10.88 6.25 6.33
N GLU A 149 -10.78 4.96 6.03
CA GLU A 149 -10.54 3.91 7.03
C GLU A 149 -9.19 4.10 7.74
N LYS A 150 -8.14 4.44 6.98
CA LYS A 150 -6.82 4.72 7.55
C LYS A 150 -6.85 5.93 8.49
N SER A 151 -7.50 7.02 8.06
CA SER A 151 -7.67 8.22 8.89
C SER A 151 -8.45 7.93 10.19
N ASP A 152 -9.52 7.11 10.11
CA ASP A 152 -10.27 6.70 11.28
C ASP A 152 -9.44 5.85 12.26
N GLN A 153 -8.63 4.94 11.74
CA GLN A 153 -7.69 4.13 12.55
C GLN A 153 -6.65 5.01 13.24
N ASP A 154 -6.06 5.98 12.54
CA ASP A 154 -5.08 6.90 13.08
C ASP A 154 -5.70 7.79 14.17
N ASN A 155 -6.93 8.29 13.98
CA ASN A 155 -7.67 9.04 14.98
C ASN A 155 -7.95 8.21 16.24
N ARG A 156 -8.42 6.96 16.09
CA ARG A 156 -8.60 6.06 17.24
C ARG A 156 -7.31 5.81 18.00
N GLN A 157 -6.19 5.69 17.29
CA GLN A 157 -4.89 5.52 17.94
C GLN A 157 -4.47 6.78 18.70
N ILE A 158 -4.73 7.97 18.17
CA ILE A 158 -4.50 9.24 18.84
C ILE A 158 -5.37 9.33 20.11
N ASP A 159 -6.65 8.99 20.01
CA ASP A 159 -7.57 8.98 21.16
C ASP A 159 -7.05 8.07 22.28
N LEU A 160 -6.62 6.85 21.95
CA LEU A 160 -6.03 5.92 22.91
C LEU A 160 -4.77 6.47 23.56
N LEU A 161 -3.90 7.13 22.80
CA LEU A 161 -2.64 7.69 23.31
C LEU A 161 -2.86 8.93 24.19
N THR A 162 -3.95 9.67 23.96
CA THR A 162 -4.31 10.87 24.72
C THR A 162 -5.03 10.59 26.04
N LEU A 163 -5.50 9.33 26.26
CA LEU A 163 -6.07 8.95 27.56
C LEU A 163 -5.07 9.12 28.69
N GLY A 164 -5.50 9.80 29.76
CA GLY A 164 -4.63 10.30 30.83
C GLY A 164 -3.95 9.23 31.68
N SER A 165 -4.53 8.01 31.81
CA SER A 165 -3.95 6.95 32.64
C SER A 165 -3.76 5.64 31.89
N LEU A 166 -2.78 4.83 32.31
CA LEU A 166 -2.55 3.50 31.78
C LEU A 166 -3.80 2.60 31.92
N LYS A 167 -4.53 2.72 33.05
CA LYS A 167 -5.77 1.97 33.29
C LYS A 167 -6.84 2.28 32.25
N GLN A 168 -7.01 3.57 31.91
CA GLN A 168 -7.97 4.01 30.89
C GLN A 168 -7.57 3.50 29.50
N ARG A 169 -6.27 3.52 29.17
CA ARG A 169 -5.78 2.99 27.89
C ARG A 169 -6.03 1.49 27.75
N VAL A 170 -5.75 0.72 28.80
CA VAL A 170 -5.99 -0.73 28.80
C VAL A 170 -7.49 -1.03 28.71
N ALA A 171 -8.33 -0.32 29.45
CA ALA A 171 -9.79 -0.52 29.41
C ALA A 171 -10.42 -0.16 28.06
N ALA A 172 -9.85 0.79 27.31
CA ALA A 172 -10.32 1.18 26.00
C ALA A 172 -9.82 0.25 24.88
N PHE A 173 -8.78 -0.54 25.16
CA PHE A 173 -8.20 -1.49 24.19
C PHE A 173 -8.86 -2.88 24.26
N LEU A 174 -9.51 -3.24 25.39
CA LEU A 174 -10.23 -4.50 25.62
C LEU A 174 -11.68 -4.42 25.14
#